data_a5c83a4647cf1a591fae32f0e6e7aed9
#
_entry.id   a5c83a4647cf1a591fae32f0e6e7aed9
#
_cell.length_a   1.000
_cell.length_b   1.000
_cell.length_c   1.000
_cell.angle_alpha   90.00
_cell.angle_beta   90.00
_cell.angle_gamma   90.00
#
_symmetry.space_group_name_H-M   'P 1'
#
loop_
_entity.id
_entity.type
_entity.pdbx_description
1 polymer ?
#
loop_
_entity_poly.entity_id
_entity_poly.type
_entity_poly.pdbx_seq_one_letter_code
_entity_poly.pdbx_strand_id
1 'polypeptide(L)'
;MYSYLKGEITEINATHITVETYGIGYSIKVPNPYSYSINTNITIYLHHHVREEMIELYGFQTQAEKDMFEKLISVKGLGPKGALAILSSATVLDIKNATKASNSLFFSKFPGIGPKLSQQIILDLKGKIMVDEQNLKQKDERLHQVSLALKSLGYSTSEIKNTIKKLKLDLNTSIEDALKQALKCLNSQK
;
A
#
# COMPACT_ATOMS: atom_id res chain seq x y z
N MET A 1 -3.06 -1.89 -17.43
CA MET A 1 -3.20 -2.04 -15.98
C MET A 1 -3.09 -0.66 -15.33
N TYR A 2 -4.00 -0.30 -14.42
CA TYR A 2 -4.03 1.03 -13.79
C TYR A 2 -3.41 0.93 -12.39
N SER A 3 -2.46 1.82 -12.05
CA SER A 3 -1.81 1.87 -10.72
C SER A 3 -2.47 2.87 -9.78
N TYR A 4 -2.86 4.01 -10.31
CA TYR A 4 -3.59 5.06 -9.62
C TYR A 4 -4.37 5.92 -10.62
N LEU A 5 -5.33 6.69 -10.12
CA LEU A 5 -6.07 7.69 -10.87
C LEU A 5 -6.04 9.01 -10.10
N LYS A 6 -5.92 10.11 -10.83
CA LYS A 6 -6.12 11.47 -10.30
C LYS A 6 -7.32 12.07 -11.00
N GLY A 7 -8.28 12.55 -10.25
CA GLY A 7 -9.49 13.14 -10.81
C GLY A 7 -10.42 13.66 -9.73
N GLU A 8 -11.57 14.11 -10.16
CA GLU A 8 -12.63 14.64 -9.32
C GLU A 8 -13.70 13.58 -9.06
N ILE A 9 -14.20 13.51 -7.82
CA ILE A 9 -15.31 12.63 -7.48
C ILE A 9 -16.60 13.28 -7.96
N THR A 10 -17.25 12.66 -8.92
CA THR A 10 -18.51 13.14 -9.52
C THR A 10 -19.75 12.45 -8.94
N GLU A 11 -19.58 11.22 -8.42
CA GLU A 11 -20.69 10.44 -7.88
C GLU A 11 -20.24 9.53 -6.73
N ILE A 12 -21.13 9.35 -5.74
CA ILE A 12 -20.96 8.42 -4.62
C ILE A 12 -22.18 7.52 -4.54
N ASN A 13 -21.96 6.21 -4.67
CA ASN A 13 -22.96 5.17 -4.53
C ASN A 13 -22.65 4.28 -3.32
N ALA A 14 -23.57 3.39 -2.94
CA ALA A 14 -23.41 2.51 -1.77
C ALA A 14 -22.20 1.57 -1.85
N THR A 15 -21.71 1.25 -3.05
CA THR A 15 -20.64 0.26 -3.26
C THR A 15 -19.42 0.80 -4.02
N HIS A 16 -19.54 1.98 -4.63
CA HIS A 16 -18.50 2.54 -5.49
C HIS A 16 -18.60 4.06 -5.54
N ILE A 17 -17.53 4.68 -5.97
CA ILE A 17 -17.47 6.09 -6.34
C ILE A 17 -17.14 6.20 -7.83
N THR A 18 -17.59 7.29 -8.45
CA THR A 18 -17.16 7.65 -9.81
C THR A 18 -16.13 8.77 -9.72
N VAL A 19 -14.96 8.51 -10.29
CA VAL A 19 -13.88 9.52 -10.38
C VAL A 19 -13.70 9.88 -11.84
N GLU A 20 -13.90 11.16 -12.16
CA GLU A 20 -13.76 11.69 -13.51
C GLU A 20 -12.36 12.25 -13.73
N THR A 21 -11.80 11.94 -14.89
CA THR A 21 -10.57 12.54 -15.40
C THR A 21 -10.65 12.67 -16.92
N TYR A 22 -10.33 13.85 -17.46
CA TYR A 22 -10.40 14.13 -18.90
C TYR A 22 -11.73 13.76 -19.58
N GLY A 23 -12.86 13.97 -18.88
CA GLY A 23 -14.20 13.67 -19.42
C GLY A 23 -14.56 12.18 -19.40
N ILE A 24 -13.80 11.33 -18.72
CA ILE A 24 -14.10 9.89 -18.56
C ILE A 24 -14.33 9.60 -17.08
N GLY A 25 -15.53 9.10 -16.73
CA GLY A 25 -15.89 8.65 -15.39
C GLY A 25 -15.51 7.18 -15.17
N TYR A 26 -14.68 6.93 -14.18
CA TYR A 26 -14.28 5.58 -13.74
C TYR A 26 -15.08 5.16 -12.52
N SER A 27 -15.84 4.06 -12.64
CA SER A 27 -16.54 3.43 -11.52
C SER A 27 -15.55 2.59 -10.70
N ILE A 28 -15.34 2.96 -9.43
CA ILE A 28 -14.30 2.38 -8.59
C ILE A 28 -14.93 1.88 -7.29
N LYS A 29 -14.83 0.57 -7.02
CA LYS A 29 -15.26 -0.03 -5.76
C LYS A 29 -14.27 0.34 -4.66
N VAL A 30 -14.75 0.87 -3.55
CA VAL A 30 -13.91 1.30 -2.42
C VAL A 30 -14.40 0.67 -1.11
N PRO A 31 -13.55 0.56 -0.08
CA PRO A 31 -13.96 -0.01 1.20
C PRO A 31 -15.13 0.74 1.86
N ASN A 32 -15.09 2.07 1.86
CA ASN A 32 -16.12 2.93 2.41
C ASN A 32 -16.40 4.12 1.47
N PRO A 33 -17.41 4.04 0.60
CA PRO A 33 -17.77 5.13 -0.32
C PRO A 33 -18.11 6.44 0.40
N TYR A 34 -18.76 6.36 1.55
CA TYR A 34 -19.22 7.54 2.31
C TYR A 34 -18.10 8.29 3.06
N SER A 35 -16.86 7.78 3.03
CA SER A 35 -15.68 8.51 3.49
C SER A 35 -15.16 9.54 2.48
N TYR A 36 -15.76 9.62 1.31
CA TYR A 36 -15.41 10.55 0.25
C TYR A 36 -16.44 11.67 0.13
N SER A 37 -16.09 12.76 -0.53
CA SER A 37 -16.98 13.89 -0.78
C SER A 37 -17.04 14.21 -2.28
N ILE A 38 -18.25 14.50 -2.79
CA ILE A 38 -18.45 14.92 -4.18
C ILE A 38 -17.73 16.24 -4.44
N ASN A 39 -17.31 16.47 -5.68
CA ASN A 39 -16.57 17.65 -6.15
C ASN A 39 -15.21 17.83 -5.47
N THR A 40 -14.59 16.74 -4.99
CA THR A 40 -13.23 16.77 -4.45
C THR A 40 -12.24 16.09 -5.37
N ASN A 41 -11.08 16.74 -5.57
CA ASN A 41 -9.96 16.17 -6.31
C ASN A 41 -9.17 15.21 -5.44
N ILE A 42 -8.99 13.98 -5.92
CA ILE A 42 -8.29 12.93 -5.21
C ILE A 42 -7.22 12.25 -6.07
N THR A 43 -6.28 11.61 -5.39
CA THR A 43 -5.46 10.55 -5.95
C THR A 43 -5.89 9.24 -5.31
N ILE A 44 -6.40 8.30 -6.09
CA ILE A 44 -6.86 7.00 -5.63
C ILE A 44 -5.95 5.90 -6.20
N TYR A 45 -5.47 4.99 -5.35
CA TYR A 45 -4.62 3.88 -5.75
C TYR A 45 -5.48 2.71 -6.19
N LEU A 46 -5.20 2.15 -7.37
CA LEU A 46 -6.08 1.20 -8.03
C LEU A 46 -5.50 -0.21 -8.06
N HIS A 47 -6.37 -1.18 -7.78
CA HIS A 47 -6.19 -2.58 -8.16
C HIS A 47 -7.15 -2.90 -9.31
N HIS A 48 -6.61 -3.29 -10.45
CA HIS A 48 -7.38 -3.68 -11.63
C HIS A 48 -7.60 -5.19 -11.60
N HIS A 49 -8.81 -5.60 -11.27
CA HIS A 49 -9.21 -7.00 -11.17
C HIS A 49 -9.85 -7.46 -12.47
N VAL A 50 -9.18 -8.37 -13.17
CA VAL A 50 -9.65 -8.92 -14.45
C VAL A 50 -9.88 -10.40 -14.29
N ARG A 51 -11.09 -10.85 -14.67
CA ARG A 51 -11.47 -12.26 -14.82
C ARG A 51 -12.23 -12.42 -16.13
N GLU A 52 -12.47 -13.66 -16.54
CA GLU A 52 -13.16 -13.97 -17.80
C GLU A 52 -14.49 -13.23 -17.96
N GLU A 53 -15.27 -13.11 -16.87
CA GLU A 53 -16.61 -12.53 -16.89
C GLU A 53 -16.69 -11.11 -16.34
N MET A 54 -15.59 -10.55 -15.79
CA MET A 54 -15.66 -9.23 -15.14
C MET A 54 -14.34 -8.47 -15.16
N ILE A 55 -14.47 -7.16 -15.35
CA ILE A 55 -13.39 -6.19 -15.19
C ILE A 55 -13.84 -5.18 -14.13
N GLU A 56 -13.13 -5.11 -13.02
CA GLU A 56 -13.47 -4.23 -11.90
C GLU A 56 -12.27 -3.44 -11.43
N LEU A 57 -12.51 -2.18 -11.05
CA LEU A 57 -11.52 -1.34 -10.37
C LEU A 57 -11.82 -1.28 -8.88
N TYR A 58 -10.82 -1.56 -8.08
CA TYR A 58 -10.83 -1.40 -6.63
C TYR A 58 -9.90 -0.26 -6.25
N GLY A 59 -10.39 0.69 -5.45
CA GLY A 59 -9.66 1.90 -5.12
C GLY A 59 -9.44 2.07 -3.62
N PHE A 60 -8.28 2.66 -3.28
CA PHE A 60 -7.82 2.85 -1.91
C PHE A 60 -7.23 4.25 -1.73
N GLN A 61 -7.39 4.82 -0.55
CA GLN A 61 -6.86 6.16 -0.25
C GLN A 61 -5.34 6.16 -0.17
N THR A 62 -4.76 5.05 0.26
CA THR A 62 -3.31 4.90 0.42
C THR A 62 -2.77 3.69 -0.33
N GLN A 63 -1.49 3.75 -0.70
CA GLN A 63 -0.78 2.61 -1.28
C GLN A 63 -0.75 1.42 -0.29
N ALA A 64 -0.64 1.69 1.01
CA ALA A 64 -0.61 0.65 2.05
C ALA A 64 -1.93 -0.14 2.12
N GLU A 65 -3.08 0.52 1.94
CA GLU A 65 -4.38 -0.15 1.86
C GLU A 65 -4.50 -1.02 0.61
N LYS A 66 -4.05 -0.51 -0.55
CA LYS A 66 -3.99 -1.28 -1.80
C LYS A 66 -3.12 -2.52 -1.63
N ASP A 67 -1.91 -2.37 -1.08
CA ASP A 67 -0.98 -3.48 -0.87
C ASP A 67 -1.58 -4.53 0.10
N MET A 68 -2.30 -4.08 1.13
CA MET A 68 -3.00 -4.97 2.05
C MET A 68 -4.16 -5.69 1.36
N PHE A 69 -4.94 -5.00 0.54
CA PHE A 69 -6.00 -5.61 -0.26
C PHE A 69 -5.45 -6.73 -1.16
N GLU A 70 -4.34 -6.46 -1.88
CA GLU A 70 -3.70 -7.44 -2.75
C GLU A 70 -3.20 -8.67 -1.99
N LYS A 71 -2.67 -8.47 -0.77
CA LYS A 71 -2.32 -9.57 0.12
C LYS A 71 -3.54 -10.39 0.57
N LEU A 72 -4.63 -9.71 0.92
CA LEU A 72 -5.88 -10.36 1.34
C LEU A 72 -6.47 -11.21 0.22
N ILE A 73 -6.63 -10.68 -0.99
CA ILE A 73 -7.19 -11.44 -2.12
C ILE A 73 -6.29 -12.57 -2.62
N SER A 74 -5.02 -12.58 -2.24
CA SER A 74 -4.11 -13.69 -2.52
C SER A 74 -4.28 -14.89 -1.56
N VAL A 75 -5.08 -14.73 -0.50
CA VAL A 75 -5.44 -15.80 0.42
C VAL A 75 -6.48 -16.73 -0.24
N LYS A 76 -6.23 -18.01 -0.25
CA LYS A 76 -7.17 -18.98 -0.82
C LYS A 76 -8.52 -18.93 -0.11
N GLY A 77 -9.57 -18.68 -0.88
CA GLY A 77 -10.95 -18.60 -0.36
C GLY A 77 -11.39 -17.19 0.07
N LEU A 78 -10.51 -16.20 0.05
CA LEU A 78 -10.88 -14.81 0.32
C LEU A 78 -10.91 -14.01 -0.99
N GLY A 79 -12.11 -13.66 -1.43
CA GLY A 79 -12.30 -12.84 -2.63
C GLY A 79 -12.30 -11.33 -2.34
N PRO A 80 -12.39 -10.50 -3.41
CA PRO A 80 -12.40 -9.05 -3.28
C PRO A 80 -13.47 -8.48 -2.34
N LYS A 81 -14.69 -9.05 -2.35
CA LYS A 81 -15.77 -8.62 -1.45
C LYS A 81 -15.41 -8.79 0.03
N GLY A 82 -14.84 -9.93 0.40
CA GLY A 82 -14.38 -10.18 1.77
C GLY A 82 -13.21 -9.29 2.17
N ALA A 83 -12.26 -9.07 1.27
CA ALA A 83 -11.14 -8.17 1.50
C ALA A 83 -11.60 -6.70 1.70
N LEU A 84 -12.57 -6.21 0.90
CA LEU A 84 -13.18 -4.89 1.11
C LEU A 84 -13.90 -4.81 2.46
N ALA A 85 -14.66 -5.85 2.85
CA ALA A 85 -15.36 -5.88 4.13
C ALA A 85 -14.39 -5.78 5.32
N ILE A 86 -13.21 -6.38 5.23
CA ILE A 86 -12.16 -6.23 6.25
C ILE A 86 -11.67 -4.77 6.27
N LEU A 87 -11.28 -4.22 5.11
CA LEU A 87 -10.70 -2.87 5.00
C LEU A 87 -11.70 -1.74 5.25
N SER A 88 -13.00 -1.99 5.16
CA SER A 88 -14.04 -1.00 5.50
C SER A 88 -14.14 -0.73 7.01
N SER A 89 -13.71 -1.67 7.84
CA SER A 89 -13.92 -1.64 9.29
C SER A 89 -12.64 -1.80 10.10
N ALA A 90 -11.50 -2.03 9.46
CA ALA A 90 -10.21 -2.23 10.10
C ALA A 90 -9.08 -1.52 9.35
N THR A 91 -8.19 -0.89 10.10
CA THR A 91 -6.98 -0.28 9.53
C THR A 91 -5.95 -1.34 9.12
N VAL A 92 -5.04 -0.96 8.25
CA VAL A 92 -3.88 -1.82 7.88
C VAL A 92 -3.10 -2.26 9.12
N LEU A 93 -2.99 -1.38 10.11
CA LEU A 93 -2.27 -1.69 11.37
C LEU A 93 -3.02 -2.74 12.19
N ASP A 94 -4.36 -2.63 12.32
CA ASP A 94 -5.18 -3.60 13.03
C ASP A 94 -5.07 -5.00 12.41
N ILE A 95 -5.12 -5.07 11.08
CA ILE A 95 -4.95 -6.32 10.32
C ILE A 95 -3.57 -6.94 10.59
N LYS A 96 -2.51 -6.14 10.53
CA LYS A 96 -1.15 -6.60 10.83
C LYS A 96 -1.02 -7.10 12.29
N ASN A 97 -1.56 -6.37 13.25
CA ASN A 97 -1.50 -6.73 14.66
C ASN A 97 -2.29 -8.03 14.95
N ALA A 98 -3.50 -8.15 14.41
CA ALA A 98 -4.30 -9.36 14.53
C ALA A 98 -3.62 -10.59 13.92
N THR A 99 -2.96 -10.41 12.76
CA THR A 99 -2.20 -11.47 12.10
C THR A 99 -0.99 -11.90 12.94
N LYS A 100 -0.21 -10.95 13.48
CA LYS A 100 0.94 -11.23 14.35
C LYS A 100 0.53 -11.97 15.63
N ALA A 101 -0.56 -11.50 16.25
CA ALA A 101 -1.12 -12.12 17.45
C ALA A 101 -1.84 -13.45 17.18
N SER A 102 -1.93 -13.89 15.91
CA SER A 102 -2.70 -15.08 15.49
C SER A 102 -4.16 -15.04 15.97
N ASN A 103 -4.77 -13.85 15.99
CA ASN A 103 -6.13 -13.62 16.48
C ASN A 103 -7.17 -13.95 15.40
N SER A 104 -7.61 -15.19 15.36
CA SER A 104 -8.63 -15.66 14.40
C SER A 104 -10.01 -15.05 14.65
N LEU A 105 -10.34 -14.70 15.88
CA LEU A 105 -11.61 -14.06 16.23
C LEU A 105 -11.74 -12.67 15.61
N PHE A 106 -10.62 -11.97 15.40
CA PHE A 106 -10.62 -10.68 14.70
C PHE A 106 -11.16 -10.81 13.27
N PHE A 107 -10.76 -11.86 12.55
CA PHE A 107 -11.17 -12.07 11.16
C PHE A 107 -12.57 -12.69 11.05
N SER A 108 -12.95 -13.57 11.97
CA SER A 108 -14.25 -14.26 11.91
C SER A 108 -15.45 -13.35 12.18
N LYS A 109 -15.25 -12.13 12.69
CA LYS A 109 -16.31 -11.13 12.86
C LYS A 109 -16.80 -10.53 11.54
N PHE A 110 -16.04 -10.65 10.44
CA PHE A 110 -16.41 -10.09 9.15
C PHE A 110 -17.35 -11.05 8.39
N PRO A 111 -18.34 -10.49 7.67
CA PRO A 111 -19.33 -11.31 6.96
C PRO A 111 -18.64 -12.19 5.91
N GLY A 112 -19.04 -13.48 5.87
CA GLY A 112 -18.49 -14.47 4.94
C GLY A 112 -17.13 -15.04 5.33
N ILE A 113 -16.58 -14.70 6.51
CA ILE A 113 -15.31 -15.23 7.01
C ILE A 113 -15.55 -16.13 8.21
N GLY A 114 -15.60 -17.44 7.97
CA GLY A 114 -15.73 -18.46 9.01
C GLY A 114 -14.40 -18.80 9.70
N PRO A 115 -14.42 -19.64 10.75
CA PRO A 115 -13.22 -20.00 11.52
C PRO A 115 -12.08 -20.58 10.66
N LYS A 116 -12.42 -21.44 9.69
CA LYS A 116 -11.44 -22.07 8.79
C LYS A 116 -10.74 -21.03 7.91
N LEU A 117 -11.50 -20.09 7.33
CA LEU A 117 -10.96 -19.03 6.49
C LEU A 117 -10.14 -18.03 7.33
N SER A 118 -10.58 -17.73 8.55
CA SER A 118 -9.84 -16.87 9.49
C SER A 118 -8.44 -17.41 9.80
N GLN A 119 -8.34 -18.72 10.03
CA GLN A 119 -7.05 -19.38 10.25
C GLN A 119 -6.17 -19.34 8.98
N GLN A 120 -6.78 -19.59 7.80
CA GLN A 120 -6.07 -19.50 6.53
C GLN A 120 -5.52 -18.07 6.26
N ILE A 121 -6.33 -17.03 6.56
CA ILE A 121 -5.88 -15.63 6.44
C ILE A 121 -4.64 -15.39 7.30
N ILE A 122 -4.65 -15.85 8.55
CA ILE A 122 -3.51 -15.68 9.46
C ILE A 122 -2.27 -16.37 8.91
N LEU A 123 -2.38 -17.63 8.49
CA LEU A 123 -1.25 -18.41 7.98
C LEU A 123 -0.61 -17.73 6.75
N ASP A 124 -1.44 -17.37 5.77
CA ASP A 124 -0.97 -16.82 4.50
C ASP A 124 -0.42 -15.37 4.66
N LEU A 125 -1.06 -14.55 5.51
CA LEU A 125 -0.62 -13.17 5.74
C LEU A 125 0.62 -13.11 6.63
N LYS A 126 0.76 -13.97 7.62
CA LYS A 126 1.87 -13.92 8.59
C LYS A 126 3.23 -13.98 7.88
N GLY A 127 3.40 -14.90 6.93
CA GLY A 127 4.61 -14.98 6.14
C GLY A 127 4.88 -13.71 5.31
N LYS A 128 3.86 -13.19 4.63
CA LYS A 128 3.97 -12.00 3.77
C LYS A 128 4.28 -10.73 4.57
N ILE A 129 3.64 -10.55 5.73
CA ILE A 129 3.87 -9.39 6.60
C ILE A 129 5.29 -9.43 7.19
N MET A 130 5.77 -10.60 7.61
CA MET A 130 7.13 -10.75 8.16
C MET A 130 8.21 -10.43 7.12
N VAL A 131 8.04 -10.88 5.88
CA VAL A 131 8.96 -10.57 4.78
C VAL A 131 9.01 -9.07 4.52
N ASP A 132 7.86 -8.40 4.47
CA ASP A 132 7.81 -6.95 4.26
C ASP A 132 8.53 -6.18 5.38
N GLU A 133 8.34 -6.58 6.64
CA GLU A 133 8.99 -5.92 7.78
C GLU A 133 10.50 -6.13 7.77
N GLN A 134 10.97 -7.30 7.38
CA GLN A 134 12.41 -7.56 7.22
C GLN A 134 13.00 -6.70 6.11
N ASN A 135 12.30 -6.59 4.98
CA ASN A 135 12.71 -5.75 3.86
C ASN A 135 12.77 -4.25 4.24
N LEU A 136 11.79 -3.77 5.00
CA LEU A 136 11.77 -2.39 5.52
C LEU A 136 12.95 -2.14 6.48
N LYS A 137 13.18 -3.03 7.44
CA LYS A 137 14.32 -2.91 8.36
C LYS A 137 15.67 -2.88 7.64
N GLN A 138 15.87 -3.77 6.67
CA GLN A 138 17.09 -3.78 5.87
C GLN A 138 17.26 -2.50 5.06
N LYS A 139 16.18 -1.93 4.52
CA LYS A 139 16.22 -0.66 3.81
C LYS A 139 16.57 0.50 4.74
N ASP A 140 15.96 0.56 5.90
CA ASP A 140 16.23 1.59 6.91
C ASP A 140 17.68 1.53 7.39
N GLU A 141 18.22 0.33 7.61
CA GLU A 141 19.61 0.12 8.02
C GLU A 141 20.59 0.56 6.95
N ARG A 142 20.32 0.26 5.67
CA ARG A 142 21.15 0.76 4.55
C ARG A 142 21.10 2.28 4.43
N LEU A 143 19.92 2.89 4.53
CA LEU A 143 19.78 4.35 4.53
C LEU A 143 20.53 5.00 5.69
N HIS A 144 20.53 4.36 6.85
CA HIS A 144 21.31 4.81 8.00
C HIS A 144 22.83 4.76 7.71
N GLN A 145 23.33 3.68 7.13
CA GLN A 145 24.74 3.55 6.73
C GLN A 145 25.13 4.58 5.67
N VAL A 146 24.29 4.83 4.65
CA VAL A 146 24.51 5.89 3.67
C VAL A 146 24.55 7.27 4.34
N SER A 147 23.65 7.52 5.31
CA SER A 147 23.64 8.75 6.07
C SER A 147 24.94 9.00 6.83
N LEU A 148 25.50 7.96 7.48
CA LEU A 148 26.76 8.04 8.20
C LEU A 148 27.93 8.31 7.24
N ALA A 149 27.95 7.64 6.08
CA ALA A 149 28.98 7.86 5.06
C ALA A 149 28.95 9.30 4.50
N LEU A 150 27.76 9.84 4.20
CA LEU A 150 27.63 11.23 3.76
C LEU A 150 28.06 12.23 4.84
N LYS A 151 27.76 11.93 6.10
CA LYS A 151 28.19 12.76 7.23
C LYS A 151 29.71 12.78 7.36
N SER A 152 30.38 11.64 7.19
CA SER A 152 31.85 11.56 7.21
C SER A 152 32.51 12.31 6.03
N LEU A 153 31.80 12.46 4.91
CA LEU A 153 32.22 13.25 3.75
C LEU A 153 31.95 14.77 3.91
N GLY A 154 31.45 15.20 5.07
CA GLY A 154 31.29 16.62 5.40
C GLY A 154 29.93 17.24 4.97
N TYR A 155 28.97 16.44 4.49
CA TYR A 155 27.64 16.96 4.16
C TYR A 155 26.82 17.31 5.40
N SER A 156 26.05 18.38 5.34
CA SER A 156 25.19 18.84 6.43
C SER A 156 24.00 17.88 6.64
N THR A 157 23.46 17.88 7.87
CA THR A 157 22.29 17.06 8.22
C THR A 157 21.06 17.38 7.36
N SER A 158 20.90 18.64 6.92
CA SER A 158 19.81 19.07 6.04
C SER A 158 19.95 18.51 4.62
N GLU A 159 21.16 18.54 4.05
CA GLU A 159 21.45 17.97 2.74
C GLU A 159 21.25 16.46 2.73
N ILE A 160 21.76 15.77 3.75
CA ILE A 160 21.59 14.33 3.91
C ILE A 160 20.09 13.95 3.98
N LYS A 161 19.31 14.64 4.82
CA LYS A 161 17.87 14.37 4.99
C LYS A 161 17.09 14.58 3.69
N ASN A 162 17.39 15.63 2.93
CA ASN A 162 16.76 15.91 1.66
C ASN A 162 17.14 14.90 0.58
N THR A 163 18.38 14.45 0.57
CA THR A 163 18.88 13.44 -0.37
C THR A 163 18.25 12.09 -0.09
N ILE A 164 18.23 11.63 1.16
CA ILE A 164 17.62 10.35 1.56
C ILE A 164 16.14 10.29 1.18
N LYS A 165 15.38 11.38 1.32
CA LYS A 165 13.96 11.43 0.88
C LYS A 165 13.77 11.22 -0.62
N LYS A 166 14.75 11.58 -1.44
CA LYS A 166 14.72 11.46 -2.90
C LYS A 166 15.26 10.11 -3.40
N LEU A 167 16.02 9.41 -2.57
CA LEU A 167 16.59 8.11 -2.91
C LEU A 167 15.51 7.05 -3.03
N LYS A 168 15.40 6.47 -4.23
CA LYS A 168 14.58 5.29 -4.49
C LYS A 168 15.51 4.07 -4.50
N LEU A 169 15.68 3.43 -3.34
CA LEU A 169 16.49 2.23 -3.23
C LEU A 169 15.63 0.99 -3.43
N ASP A 170 16.08 0.11 -4.33
CA ASP A 170 15.54 -1.23 -4.49
C ASP A 170 16.10 -2.17 -3.41
N LEU A 171 15.41 -3.28 -3.16
CA LEU A 171 15.79 -4.27 -2.15
C LEU A 171 17.21 -4.86 -2.37
N ASN A 172 17.67 -4.88 -3.61
CA ASN A 172 18.97 -5.46 -3.99
C ASN A 172 20.08 -4.41 -4.20
N THR A 173 19.79 -3.11 -3.95
CA THR A 173 20.79 -2.05 -4.12
C THR A 173 21.90 -2.19 -3.07
N SER A 174 23.16 -2.30 -3.49
CA SER A 174 24.29 -2.32 -2.58
C SER A 174 24.47 -0.98 -1.86
N ILE A 175 25.14 -0.97 -0.69
CA ILE A 175 25.44 0.26 0.04
C ILE A 175 26.29 1.20 -0.82
N GLU A 176 27.24 0.65 -1.59
CA GLU A 176 28.08 1.43 -2.49
C GLU A 176 27.28 2.10 -3.60
N ASP A 177 26.34 1.38 -4.23
CA ASP A 177 25.48 1.95 -5.27
C ASP A 177 24.49 2.96 -4.71
N ALA A 178 23.96 2.71 -3.51
CA ALA A 178 23.12 3.68 -2.80
C ALA A 178 23.90 4.97 -2.48
N LEU A 179 25.15 4.87 -2.06
CA LEU A 179 26.03 6.02 -1.83
C LEU A 179 26.35 6.77 -3.13
N LYS A 180 26.65 6.05 -4.23
CA LYS A 180 26.85 6.67 -5.54
C LYS A 180 25.62 7.43 -6.03
N GLN A 181 24.42 6.87 -5.85
CA GLN A 181 23.16 7.54 -6.18
C GLN A 181 22.95 8.78 -5.33
N ALA A 182 23.24 8.71 -4.02
CA ALA A 182 23.13 9.84 -3.09
C ALA A 182 24.08 10.98 -3.50
N LEU A 183 25.33 10.67 -3.81
CA LEU A 183 26.32 11.67 -4.27
C LEU A 183 25.92 12.30 -5.61
N LYS A 184 25.36 11.53 -6.56
CA LYS A 184 24.80 12.09 -7.80
C LYS A 184 23.66 13.08 -7.52
N CYS A 185 22.75 12.72 -6.62
CA CYS A 185 21.64 13.61 -6.23
C CYS A 185 22.14 14.90 -5.58
N LEU A 186 23.20 14.84 -4.78
CA LEU A 186 23.79 16.03 -4.13
C LEU A 186 24.49 16.93 -5.15
N ASN A 187 25.22 16.38 -6.10
CA ASN A 187 25.93 17.13 -7.13
C ASN A 187 24.99 17.78 -8.16
N SER A 188 23.80 17.23 -8.36
CA SER A 188 22.77 17.82 -9.24
C SER A 188 22.02 19.00 -8.59
N GLN A 189 22.32 19.35 -7.34
CA GLN A 189 21.70 20.46 -6.61
C GLN A 189 22.67 21.66 -6.42
N LYS A 190 23.89 21.55 -6.89
CA LYS A 190 24.86 22.64 -7.03
C LYS A 190 24.83 23.16 -8.47
#